data_48ae1e2d1600da6ec229d3513b0b8ca1
#
_entry.id   48ae1e2d1600da6ec229d3513b0b8ca1
#
_cell.length_a   1.000
_cell.length_b   1.000
_cell.length_c   1.000
_cell.angle_alpha   90.00
_cell.angle_beta   90.00
_cell.angle_gamma   90.00
#
_symmetry.space_group_name_H-M   'P 1'
#
loop_
_entity.id
_entity.type
_entity.pdbx_description
1 polymer ?
#
loop_
_entity_poly.entity_id
_entity_poly.type
_entity_poly.pdbx_seq_one_letter_code
_entity_poly.pdbx_strand_id
1 'polypeptide(L)'
;MIHGIVLAAALTLDPHAADRFANLALACVHKEYPNKIGHVLNSDRDVAPPRLLTPAFYGCYDWHSSVHGHWLLARLVRLSPDAPFAAKARAALAESITPEHIAAEVAYLNREGMASFERPYGLAWLLQLSAELREMHDPLYPTIQPLEDAAVARLKTWLPKLTTPIRSGEHSQTAFALGLMLDSRAGGDEFAKLIRERANAFYGRDRNCPLAYEPSGEDFLSPCLAEADLMRRVLPKSEFARWLTKFMPSMTLTPAVVTDPSDPKLAHLDGLNLSRAWMLEGIASGLPANDPRVKTLLAASRAHADAGLKAVTGEHYEGGHWLGSFATYLVTRRGAAQ
;
A
#
# COMPACT_ATOMS: atom_id res chain seq x y z
N MET A 1 3.03 22.94 37.82
CA MET A 1 3.49 21.59 37.41
C MET A 1 3.27 21.47 35.92
N ILE A 2 4.37 21.54 35.15
CA ILE A 2 4.34 21.46 33.69
C ILE A 2 4.29 19.96 33.38
N HIS A 3 3.12 19.45 32.98
CA HIS A 3 3.00 18.11 32.45
C HIS A 3 3.60 18.10 31.03
N GLY A 4 4.82 17.68 30.94
CA GLY A 4 5.44 17.40 29.65
C GLY A 4 4.66 16.31 28.92
N ILE A 5 4.05 16.68 27.80
CA ILE A 5 3.51 15.73 26.83
C ILE A 5 4.73 14.98 26.27
N VAL A 6 4.95 13.74 26.72
CA VAL A 6 5.86 12.83 26.06
C VAL A 6 5.25 12.52 24.70
N LEU A 7 5.65 13.25 23.66
CA LEU A 7 5.42 12.81 22.29
C LEU A 7 6.11 11.45 22.16
N ALA A 8 5.35 10.40 21.93
CA ALA A 8 5.92 9.11 21.55
C ALA A 8 6.82 9.36 20.33
N ALA A 9 8.10 9.00 20.45
CA ALA A 9 9.05 9.16 19.38
C ALA A 9 8.49 8.48 18.13
N ALA A 10 8.34 9.25 17.05
CA ALA A 10 7.90 8.72 15.77
C ALA A 10 8.87 7.61 15.35
N LEU A 11 8.36 6.52 14.77
CA LEU A 11 9.18 5.52 14.11
C LEU A 11 9.98 6.25 13.02
N THR A 12 11.28 6.29 13.14
CA THR A 12 12.18 6.91 12.15
C THR A 12 12.86 5.82 11.35
N LEU A 13 13.00 6.07 10.05
CA LEU A 13 13.80 5.20 9.19
C LEU A 13 15.26 5.30 9.64
N ASP A 14 15.77 4.24 10.26
CA ASP A 14 17.22 4.16 10.51
C ASP A 14 17.95 3.63 9.27
N PRO A 15 19.25 3.98 9.09
CA PRO A 15 20.01 3.57 7.90
C PRO A 15 20.12 2.05 7.72
N HIS A 16 20.21 1.27 8.80
CA HIS A 16 20.30 -0.20 8.72
C HIS A 16 18.98 -0.81 8.27
N ALA A 17 17.84 -0.29 8.76
CA ALA A 17 16.51 -0.70 8.30
C ALA A 17 16.32 -0.34 6.81
N ALA A 18 16.74 0.87 6.40
CA ALA A 18 16.66 1.29 5.00
C ALA A 18 17.45 0.36 4.08
N ASP A 19 18.69 0.04 4.45
CA ASP A 19 19.55 -0.87 3.69
C ASP A 19 18.94 -2.27 3.60
N ARG A 20 18.47 -2.82 4.71
CA ARG A 20 17.78 -4.11 4.75
C ARG A 20 16.55 -4.14 3.83
N PHE A 21 15.67 -3.14 3.90
CA PHE A 21 14.46 -3.11 3.09
C PHE A 21 14.79 -2.95 1.59
N ALA A 22 15.75 -2.09 1.25
CA ALA A 22 16.22 -1.93 -0.12
C ALA A 22 16.78 -3.26 -0.68
N ASN A 23 17.58 -3.99 0.11
CA ASN A 23 18.15 -5.27 -0.31
C ASN A 23 17.08 -6.35 -0.51
N LEU A 24 16.00 -6.37 0.31
CA LEU A 24 14.87 -7.28 0.07
C LEU A 24 14.20 -7.02 -1.29
N ALA A 25 13.94 -5.75 -1.62
CA ALA A 25 13.36 -5.41 -2.92
C ALA A 25 14.32 -5.70 -4.08
N LEU A 26 15.60 -5.32 -3.97
CA LEU A 26 16.62 -5.60 -4.98
C LEU A 26 16.82 -7.10 -5.25
N ALA A 27 16.61 -7.93 -4.24
CA ALA A 27 16.70 -9.39 -4.38
C ALA A 27 15.52 -10.00 -5.15
N CYS A 28 14.40 -9.28 -5.34
CA CYS A 28 13.22 -9.86 -5.95
C CYS A 28 12.68 -9.13 -7.19
N VAL A 29 12.89 -7.81 -7.37
CA VAL A 29 12.27 -7.06 -8.48
C VAL A 29 12.58 -7.61 -9.88
N HIS A 30 13.73 -8.28 -10.06
CA HIS A 30 14.12 -8.96 -11.30
C HIS A 30 14.23 -10.49 -11.14
N LYS A 31 13.76 -11.05 -10.02
CA LYS A 31 13.68 -12.50 -9.82
C LYS A 31 12.35 -13.01 -10.39
N GLU A 32 12.42 -13.64 -11.57
CA GLU A 32 11.25 -14.07 -12.32
C GLU A 32 10.45 -15.19 -11.61
N TYR A 33 11.13 -16.13 -10.94
CA TYR A 33 10.49 -17.29 -10.31
C TYR A 33 10.87 -17.44 -8.84
N PRO A 34 9.91 -17.95 -7.98
CA PRO A 34 8.54 -18.38 -8.32
C PRO A 34 7.66 -17.20 -8.72
N ASN A 35 6.62 -17.43 -9.55
CA ASN A 35 5.74 -16.37 -10.03
C ASN A 35 4.28 -16.84 -10.14
N LYS A 36 3.36 -15.95 -9.82
CA LYS A 36 1.92 -16.13 -9.92
C LYS A 36 1.35 -15.15 -10.95
N ILE A 37 1.15 -15.62 -12.19
CA ILE A 37 0.50 -14.86 -13.25
C ILE A 37 -1.01 -14.80 -12.97
N GLY A 38 -1.57 -13.58 -12.87
CA GLY A 38 -2.98 -13.35 -12.62
C GLY A 38 -3.71 -12.75 -13.81
N HIS A 39 -3.88 -13.50 -14.93
CA HIS A 39 -4.62 -13.04 -16.10
C HIS A 39 -5.60 -14.06 -16.67
N VAL A 40 -6.52 -13.58 -17.51
CA VAL A 40 -7.43 -14.43 -18.28
C VAL A 40 -6.74 -14.82 -19.57
N LEU A 41 -6.77 -16.11 -19.91
CA LEU A 41 -6.32 -16.65 -21.20
C LEU A 41 -7.54 -16.70 -22.15
N ASN A 42 -7.43 -16.04 -23.30
CA ASN A 42 -8.42 -16.11 -24.36
C ASN A 42 -8.02 -17.17 -25.43
N SER A 43 -6.73 -17.52 -25.48
CA SER A 43 -6.16 -18.52 -26.38
C SER A 43 -4.77 -18.96 -25.90
N ASP A 44 -4.21 -20.00 -26.54
CA ASP A 44 -2.83 -20.47 -26.31
C ASP A 44 -1.78 -19.37 -26.54
N ARG A 45 -2.08 -18.35 -27.34
CA ARG A 45 -1.19 -17.21 -27.60
C ARG A 45 -0.98 -16.31 -26.38
N ASP A 46 -1.84 -16.47 -25.36
CA ASP A 46 -1.76 -15.69 -24.13
C ASP A 46 -0.79 -16.32 -23.12
N VAL A 47 -0.29 -17.53 -23.40
CA VAL A 47 0.66 -18.22 -22.53
C VAL A 47 2.08 -17.75 -22.84
N ALA A 48 2.69 -17.07 -21.88
CA ALA A 48 4.09 -16.63 -21.99
C ALA A 48 4.71 -16.51 -20.58
N PRO A 49 6.05 -16.54 -20.47
CA PRO A 49 6.72 -16.28 -19.20
C PRO A 49 6.49 -14.84 -18.71
N PRO A 50 6.53 -14.58 -17.39
CA PRO A 50 6.25 -13.28 -16.79
C PRO A 50 6.98 -12.10 -17.44
N ARG A 51 8.30 -12.23 -17.70
CA ARG A 51 9.09 -11.16 -18.33
C ARG A 51 8.66 -10.77 -19.74
N LEU A 52 7.91 -11.62 -20.44
CA LEU A 52 7.35 -11.31 -21.76
C LEU A 52 5.94 -10.73 -21.67
N LEU A 53 5.20 -11.04 -20.60
CA LEU A 53 3.85 -10.54 -20.35
C LEU A 53 3.88 -9.12 -19.77
N THR A 54 4.71 -8.92 -18.74
CA THR A 54 4.81 -7.68 -17.96
C THR A 54 6.28 -7.32 -17.72
N PRO A 55 6.99 -6.84 -18.77
CA PRO A 55 8.44 -6.72 -18.76
C PRO A 55 8.99 -5.70 -17.76
N ALA A 56 8.19 -4.72 -17.32
CA ALA A 56 8.60 -3.80 -16.28
C ALA A 56 8.44 -4.39 -14.87
N PHE A 57 7.44 -5.25 -14.66
CA PHE A 57 7.03 -5.71 -13.31
C PHE A 57 6.82 -7.22 -13.26
N TYR A 58 7.83 -7.99 -13.63
CA TYR A 58 7.75 -9.46 -13.71
C TYR A 58 8.29 -10.19 -12.48
N GLY A 59 8.99 -9.50 -11.58
CA GLY A 59 9.64 -10.10 -10.42
C GLY A 59 8.76 -10.18 -9.17
N CYS A 60 9.38 -10.48 -8.03
CA CYS A 60 8.74 -10.50 -6.70
C CYS A 60 7.45 -11.31 -6.61
N TYR A 61 7.38 -12.48 -7.28
CA TYR A 61 6.23 -13.40 -7.22
C TYR A 61 5.02 -13.01 -8.08
N ASP A 62 4.57 -11.74 -8.04
CA ASP A 62 3.44 -11.25 -8.83
C ASP A 62 3.60 -9.77 -9.20
N TRP A 63 2.72 -9.29 -10.08
CA TRP A 63 2.80 -7.95 -10.62
C TRP A 63 2.77 -6.84 -9.55
N HIS A 64 1.81 -6.92 -8.63
CA HIS A 64 1.69 -5.88 -7.60
C HIS A 64 2.84 -5.90 -6.60
N SER A 65 3.38 -7.06 -6.25
CA SER A 65 4.56 -7.16 -5.38
C SER A 65 5.79 -6.57 -6.05
N SER A 66 5.95 -6.78 -7.36
CA SER A 66 6.99 -6.12 -8.15
C SER A 66 6.80 -4.60 -8.12
N VAL A 67 5.60 -4.10 -8.38
CA VAL A 67 5.29 -2.66 -8.38
C VAL A 67 5.61 -2.01 -7.04
N HIS A 68 5.14 -2.57 -5.91
CA HIS A 68 5.44 -1.93 -4.63
C HIS A 68 6.87 -2.20 -4.14
N GLY A 69 7.58 -3.21 -4.67
CA GLY A 69 9.02 -3.34 -4.52
C GLY A 69 9.78 -2.19 -5.21
N HIS A 70 9.39 -1.84 -6.44
CA HIS A 70 9.91 -0.66 -7.13
C HIS A 70 9.54 0.66 -6.43
N TRP A 71 8.31 0.76 -5.90
CA TRP A 71 7.91 1.88 -5.06
C TRP A 71 8.81 2.04 -3.84
N LEU A 72 9.11 0.94 -3.13
CA LEU A 72 10.02 0.93 -1.99
C LEU A 72 11.39 1.50 -2.39
N LEU A 73 11.97 1.02 -3.51
CA LEU A 73 13.25 1.51 -4.00
C LEU A 73 13.21 3.00 -4.32
N ALA A 74 12.19 3.47 -5.05
CA ALA A 74 12.01 4.89 -5.36
C ALA A 74 11.86 5.73 -4.09
N ARG A 75 11.06 5.26 -3.13
CA ARG A 75 10.85 5.94 -1.84
C ARG A 75 12.14 6.10 -1.05
N LEU A 76 12.92 5.02 -0.92
CA LEU A 76 14.17 5.04 -0.18
C LEU A 76 15.24 5.88 -0.88
N VAL A 77 15.35 5.82 -2.21
CA VAL A 77 16.24 6.69 -2.99
C VAL A 77 15.90 8.17 -2.78
N ARG A 78 14.62 8.53 -2.76
CA ARG A 78 14.19 9.91 -2.51
C ARG A 78 14.57 10.40 -1.11
N LEU A 79 14.43 9.54 -0.10
CA LEU A 79 14.69 9.91 1.30
C LEU A 79 16.17 9.84 1.69
N SER A 80 16.94 8.99 1.01
CA SER A 80 18.35 8.73 1.30
C SER A 80 19.14 8.57 -0.01
N PRO A 81 19.30 9.66 -0.78
CA PRO A 81 19.87 9.60 -2.14
C PRO A 81 21.33 9.16 -2.19
N ASP A 82 22.06 9.31 -1.08
CA ASP A 82 23.48 8.97 -0.95
C ASP A 82 23.73 7.65 -0.17
N ALA A 83 22.66 6.91 0.14
CA ALA A 83 22.79 5.63 0.85
C ALA A 83 23.50 4.57 -0.02
N PRO A 84 24.17 3.58 0.59
CA PRO A 84 24.92 2.53 -0.14
C PRO A 84 24.09 1.76 -1.17
N PHE A 85 22.79 1.59 -0.93
CA PHE A 85 21.87 0.92 -1.85
C PHE A 85 21.42 1.82 -3.03
N ALA A 86 21.53 3.15 -2.91
CA ALA A 86 20.87 4.10 -3.82
C ALA A 86 21.26 3.93 -5.28
N ALA A 87 22.54 3.70 -5.57
CA ALA A 87 23.01 3.49 -6.94
C ALA A 87 22.40 2.22 -7.56
N LYS A 88 22.36 1.11 -6.81
CA LYS A 88 21.74 -0.15 -7.26
C LYS A 88 20.22 0.00 -7.44
N ALA A 89 19.56 0.72 -6.53
CA ALA A 89 18.12 0.98 -6.61
C ALA A 89 17.77 1.82 -7.85
N ARG A 90 18.55 2.87 -8.17
CA ARG A 90 18.37 3.65 -9.40
C ARG A 90 18.58 2.82 -10.65
N ALA A 91 19.60 1.96 -10.66
CA ALA A 91 19.86 1.06 -11.79
C ALA A 91 18.68 0.09 -12.00
N ALA A 92 18.16 -0.51 -10.94
CA ALA A 92 17.01 -1.41 -11.01
C ALA A 92 15.72 -0.70 -11.51
N LEU A 93 15.45 0.52 -11.04
CA LEU A 93 14.35 1.34 -11.55
C LEU A 93 14.51 1.65 -13.05
N ALA A 94 15.72 2.03 -13.48
CA ALA A 94 15.99 2.36 -14.88
C ALA A 94 15.94 1.13 -15.81
N GLU A 95 16.31 -0.06 -15.32
CA GLU A 95 16.19 -1.32 -16.06
C GLU A 95 14.72 -1.68 -16.31
N SER A 96 13.87 -1.50 -15.33
CA SER A 96 12.44 -1.82 -15.43
C SER A 96 11.66 -0.77 -16.21
N ILE A 97 11.88 0.52 -15.93
CA ILE A 97 11.07 1.62 -16.46
C ILE A 97 11.71 2.17 -17.73
N THR A 98 11.59 1.40 -18.84
CA THR A 98 11.99 1.85 -20.18
C THR A 98 10.76 2.17 -21.02
N PRO A 99 10.87 2.99 -22.09
CA PRO A 99 9.76 3.28 -22.99
C PRO A 99 9.13 2.01 -23.57
N GLU A 100 9.95 1.02 -23.93
CA GLU A 100 9.54 -0.26 -24.52
C GLU A 100 8.76 -1.11 -23.52
N HIS A 101 9.29 -1.24 -22.28
CA HIS A 101 8.63 -2.01 -21.22
C HIS A 101 7.29 -1.37 -20.84
N ILE A 102 7.25 -0.06 -20.66
CA ILE A 102 6.01 0.64 -20.28
C ILE A 102 4.96 0.57 -21.40
N ALA A 103 5.37 0.66 -22.67
CA ALA A 103 4.45 0.46 -23.79
C ALA A 103 3.84 -0.95 -23.79
N ALA A 104 4.64 -1.98 -23.48
CA ALA A 104 4.18 -3.36 -23.35
C ALA A 104 3.22 -3.54 -22.14
N GLU A 105 3.53 -2.93 -20.99
CA GLU A 105 2.63 -2.93 -19.81
C GLU A 105 1.27 -2.28 -20.12
N VAL A 106 1.26 -1.14 -20.82
CA VAL A 106 0.03 -0.46 -21.25
C VAL A 106 -0.77 -1.35 -22.20
N ALA A 107 -0.09 -1.98 -23.17
CA ALA A 107 -0.73 -2.91 -24.10
C ALA A 107 -1.33 -4.12 -23.36
N TYR A 108 -0.57 -4.71 -22.42
CA TYR A 108 -1.02 -5.83 -21.59
C TYR A 108 -2.23 -5.43 -20.73
N LEU A 109 -2.15 -4.30 -20.03
CA LEU A 109 -3.25 -3.78 -19.23
C LEU A 109 -4.53 -3.62 -20.06
N ASN A 110 -4.43 -3.14 -21.31
CA ASN A 110 -5.58 -2.86 -22.18
C ASN A 110 -6.04 -4.05 -23.03
N ARG A 111 -5.41 -5.21 -22.91
CA ARG A 111 -5.80 -6.43 -23.64
C ARG A 111 -7.21 -6.89 -23.23
N GLU A 112 -7.89 -7.57 -24.14
CA GLU A 112 -9.19 -8.19 -23.88
C GLU A 112 -9.11 -9.17 -22.69
N GLY A 113 -10.12 -9.19 -21.83
CA GLY A 113 -10.15 -10.01 -20.61
C GLY A 113 -9.44 -9.40 -19.39
N MET A 114 -8.67 -8.32 -19.55
CA MET A 114 -7.83 -7.74 -18.48
C MET A 114 -8.53 -6.65 -17.64
N ALA A 115 -9.85 -6.50 -17.76
CA ALA A 115 -10.57 -5.42 -17.07
C ALA A 115 -10.47 -5.45 -15.52
N SER A 116 -10.23 -6.62 -14.93
CA SER A 116 -10.06 -6.82 -13.49
C SER A 116 -8.61 -6.97 -13.05
N PHE A 117 -7.65 -7.01 -13.98
CA PHE A 117 -6.24 -7.19 -13.67
C PHE A 117 -5.76 -6.12 -12.70
N GLU A 118 -5.20 -6.59 -11.57
CA GLU A 118 -4.60 -5.78 -10.49
C GLU A 118 -5.51 -4.70 -9.86
N ARG A 119 -6.78 -4.76 -10.11
CA ARG A 119 -7.76 -3.80 -9.62
C ARG A 119 -8.39 -4.24 -8.29
N PRO A 120 -8.35 -3.39 -7.23
CA PRO A 120 -7.80 -2.03 -7.23
C PRO A 120 -6.36 -1.92 -6.69
N TYR A 121 -5.85 -2.92 -5.97
CA TYR A 121 -4.66 -2.88 -5.13
C TYR A 121 -3.37 -2.59 -5.91
N GLY A 122 -3.06 -3.41 -6.90
CA GLY A 122 -1.84 -3.25 -7.68
C GLY A 122 -1.82 -1.93 -8.44
N LEU A 123 -2.96 -1.52 -9.03
CA LEU A 123 -3.06 -0.22 -9.70
C LEU A 123 -2.86 0.94 -8.72
N ALA A 124 -3.36 0.84 -7.48
CA ALA A 124 -3.15 1.88 -6.48
C ALA A 124 -1.67 1.99 -6.06
N TRP A 125 -0.95 0.87 -5.95
CA TRP A 125 0.49 0.88 -5.71
C TRP A 125 1.30 1.43 -6.90
N LEU A 126 0.88 1.15 -8.14
CA LEU A 126 1.47 1.78 -9.32
C LEU A 126 1.37 3.31 -9.26
N LEU A 127 0.21 3.85 -8.85
CA LEU A 127 0.05 5.29 -8.67
C LEU A 127 0.98 5.84 -7.55
N GLN A 128 1.26 5.06 -6.51
CA GLN A 128 2.23 5.44 -5.49
C GLN A 128 3.67 5.45 -6.03
N LEU A 129 4.07 4.46 -6.84
CA LEU A 129 5.38 4.45 -7.51
C LEU A 129 5.55 5.67 -8.41
N SER A 130 4.58 5.94 -9.24
CA SER A 130 4.57 7.10 -10.13
C SER A 130 4.64 8.43 -9.34
N ALA A 131 3.93 8.51 -8.21
CA ALA A 131 3.98 9.66 -7.32
C ALA A 131 5.37 9.91 -6.72
N GLU A 132 6.10 8.87 -6.29
CA GLU A 132 7.47 9.01 -5.78
C GLU A 132 8.41 9.56 -6.86
N LEU A 133 8.34 9.02 -8.09
CA LEU A 133 9.13 9.50 -9.22
C LEU A 133 8.81 10.96 -9.56
N ARG A 134 7.53 11.33 -9.56
CA ARG A 134 7.09 12.72 -9.79
C ARG A 134 7.56 13.66 -8.68
N GLU A 135 7.40 13.28 -7.42
CA GLU A 135 7.76 14.09 -6.25
C GLU A 135 9.27 14.34 -6.12
N MET A 136 10.12 13.43 -6.63
CA MET A 136 11.57 13.64 -6.67
C MET A 136 12.08 14.22 -8.00
N HIS A 137 11.16 14.54 -8.93
CA HIS A 137 11.50 15.05 -10.28
C HIS A 137 12.42 14.09 -11.05
N ASP A 138 12.20 12.77 -10.89
CA ASP A 138 13.02 11.74 -11.53
C ASP A 138 12.79 11.72 -13.05
N PRO A 139 13.86 11.57 -13.87
CA PRO A 139 13.74 11.47 -15.31
C PRO A 139 12.93 10.26 -15.80
N LEU A 140 12.68 9.25 -14.96
CA LEU A 140 11.84 8.11 -15.28
C LEU A 140 10.33 8.44 -15.20
N TYR A 141 9.93 9.58 -14.57
CA TYR A 141 8.51 9.91 -14.45
C TYR A 141 7.81 10.07 -15.80
N PRO A 142 8.33 10.83 -16.79
CA PRO A 142 7.69 10.89 -18.10
C PRO A 142 7.57 9.53 -18.81
N THR A 143 8.49 8.60 -18.52
CA THR A 143 8.46 7.25 -19.10
C THR A 143 7.32 6.40 -18.49
N ILE A 144 7.10 6.44 -17.17
CA ILE A 144 6.04 5.65 -16.51
C ILE A 144 4.65 6.28 -16.66
N GLN A 145 4.56 7.56 -16.97
CA GLN A 145 3.30 8.32 -17.02
C GLN A 145 2.22 7.69 -17.92
N PRO A 146 2.50 7.14 -19.12
CA PRO A 146 1.49 6.46 -19.92
C PRO A 146 0.79 5.30 -19.19
N LEU A 147 1.52 4.58 -18.33
CA LEU A 147 0.96 3.49 -17.53
C LEU A 147 0.14 4.04 -16.33
N GLU A 148 0.58 5.14 -15.70
CA GLU A 148 -0.21 5.89 -14.71
C GLU A 148 -1.56 6.31 -15.31
N ASP A 149 -1.54 6.92 -16.50
CA ASP A 149 -2.74 7.40 -17.18
C ASP A 149 -3.70 6.26 -17.52
N ALA A 150 -3.19 5.13 -17.99
CA ALA A 150 -4.00 3.93 -18.26
C ALA A 150 -4.63 3.36 -16.98
N ALA A 151 -3.90 3.32 -15.87
CA ALA A 151 -4.41 2.90 -14.57
C ALA A 151 -5.50 3.84 -14.06
N VAL A 152 -5.29 5.16 -14.12
CA VAL A 152 -6.29 6.17 -13.73
C VAL A 152 -7.55 6.04 -14.58
N ALA A 153 -7.44 5.90 -15.90
CA ALA A 153 -8.58 5.73 -16.79
C ALA A 153 -9.42 4.49 -16.44
N ARG A 154 -8.74 3.36 -16.12
CA ARG A 154 -9.38 2.13 -15.67
C ARG A 154 -10.13 2.32 -14.36
N LEU A 155 -9.49 2.93 -13.37
CA LEU A 155 -10.07 3.19 -12.05
C LEU A 155 -11.25 4.17 -12.14
N LYS A 156 -11.16 5.22 -12.94
CA LYS A 156 -12.26 6.16 -13.22
C LYS A 156 -13.47 5.46 -13.88
N THR A 157 -13.21 4.48 -14.74
CA THR A 157 -14.27 3.69 -15.40
C THR A 157 -14.92 2.68 -14.45
N TRP A 158 -14.16 2.11 -13.55
CA TRP A 158 -14.62 1.06 -12.63
C TRP A 158 -15.34 1.62 -11.41
N LEU A 159 -14.76 2.60 -10.73
CA LEU A 159 -15.22 3.05 -9.42
C LEU A 159 -16.68 3.51 -9.40
N PRO A 160 -17.24 4.19 -10.43
CA PRO A 160 -18.66 4.51 -10.47
C PRO A 160 -19.60 3.31 -10.58
N LYS A 161 -19.13 2.17 -11.12
CA LYS A 161 -19.93 0.96 -11.29
C LYS A 161 -20.04 0.13 -10.01
N LEU A 162 -19.17 0.38 -9.04
CA LEU A 162 -19.19 -0.32 -7.76
C LEU A 162 -20.31 0.23 -6.89
N THR A 163 -21.38 -0.53 -6.68
CA THR A 163 -22.54 -0.09 -5.88
C THR A 163 -22.31 -0.20 -4.39
N THR A 164 -21.52 -1.19 -3.96
CA THR A 164 -21.11 -1.44 -2.57
C THR A 164 -19.61 -1.64 -2.50
N PRO A 165 -18.92 -1.17 -1.43
CA PRO A 165 -17.49 -1.37 -1.30
C PRO A 165 -17.15 -2.81 -0.93
N ILE A 166 -15.93 -3.25 -1.30
CA ILE A 166 -15.38 -4.54 -0.91
C ILE A 166 -14.66 -4.35 0.43
N ARG A 167 -15.08 -5.09 1.47
CA ARG A 167 -14.57 -5.01 2.84
C ARG A 167 -13.81 -6.29 3.22
N SER A 168 -12.86 -6.72 2.39
CA SER A 168 -11.98 -7.83 2.71
C SER A 168 -10.70 -7.35 3.38
N GLY A 169 -9.96 -8.24 4.03
CA GLY A 169 -8.62 -7.98 4.54
C GLY A 169 -7.51 -8.21 3.52
N GLU A 170 -7.86 -8.34 2.23
CA GLU A 170 -6.96 -8.69 1.15
C GLU A 170 -6.97 -7.66 -0.01
N HIS A 171 -6.33 -8.02 -1.15
CA HIS A 171 -6.08 -7.15 -2.32
C HIS A 171 -7.33 -6.47 -2.92
N SER A 172 -8.48 -7.09 -2.81
CA SER A 172 -9.73 -6.52 -3.35
C SER A 172 -10.30 -5.36 -2.51
N GLN A 173 -9.73 -5.09 -1.32
CA GLN A 173 -10.25 -4.08 -0.39
C GLN A 173 -10.31 -2.69 -1.03
N THR A 174 -11.49 -2.07 -0.96
CA THR A 174 -11.74 -0.77 -1.59
C THR A 174 -11.13 0.38 -0.79
N ALA A 175 -11.28 0.41 0.54
CA ALA A 175 -10.90 1.56 1.36
C ALA A 175 -9.39 1.85 1.33
N PHE A 176 -8.55 0.83 1.50
CA PHE A 176 -7.10 0.97 1.43
C PHE A 176 -6.64 1.49 0.07
N ALA A 177 -7.15 0.89 -1.01
CA ALA A 177 -6.80 1.30 -2.37
C ALA A 177 -7.19 2.76 -2.65
N LEU A 178 -8.38 3.21 -2.22
CA LEU A 178 -8.81 4.61 -2.35
C LEU A 178 -7.91 5.56 -1.56
N GLY A 179 -7.42 5.14 -0.39
CA GLY A 179 -6.44 5.91 0.40
C GLY A 179 -5.13 6.11 -0.37
N LEU A 180 -4.56 5.04 -0.95
CA LEU A 180 -3.35 5.13 -1.78
C LEU A 180 -3.57 6.03 -3.01
N MET A 181 -4.72 5.91 -3.68
CA MET A 181 -5.06 6.73 -4.85
C MET A 181 -5.12 8.22 -4.48
N LEU A 182 -5.74 8.59 -3.36
CA LEU A 182 -5.78 9.98 -2.89
C LEU A 182 -4.38 10.52 -2.58
N ASP A 183 -3.57 9.75 -1.86
CA ASP A 183 -2.22 10.14 -1.46
C ASP A 183 -1.27 10.26 -2.66
N SER A 184 -1.52 9.54 -3.76
CA SER A 184 -0.72 9.61 -4.98
C SER A 184 -0.92 10.92 -5.77
N ARG A 185 -2.08 11.57 -5.63
CA ARG A 185 -2.49 12.74 -6.43
C ARG A 185 -2.51 12.51 -7.95
N ALA A 186 -2.46 11.25 -8.39
CA ALA A 186 -2.59 10.91 -9.80
C ALA A 186 -3.98 11.30 -10.34
N GLY A 187 -4.10 11.57 -11.62
CA GLY A 187 -5.36 11.93 -12.27
C GLY A 187 -5.98 13.28 -11.86
N GLY A 188 -5.27 14.06 -11.03
CA GLY A 188 -5.64 15.43 -10.66
C GLY A 188 -6.91 15.55 -9.81
N ASP A 189 -7.43 16.78 -9.73
CA ASP A 189 -8.56 17.14 -8.84
C ASP A 189 -9.86 16.42 -9.19
N GLU A 190 -10.11 16.13 -10.46
CA GLU A 190 -11.31 15.40 -10.90
C GLU A 190 -11.35 13.99 -10.35
N PHE A 191 -10.22 13.27 -10.41
CA PHE A 191 -10.14 11.91 -9.89
C PHE A 191 -10.19 11.90 -8.35
N ALA A 192 -9.49 12.83 -7.69
CA ALA A 192 -9.57 13.00 -6.25
C ALA A 192 -11.01 13.31 -5.78
N LYS A 193 -11.75 14.14 -6.50
CA LYS A 193 -13.17 14.44 -6.23
C LYS A 193 -14.03 13.17 -6.35
N LEU A 194 -13.88 12.42 -7.44
CA LEU A 194 -14.59 11.14 -7.62
C LEU A 194 -14.33 10.17 -6.46
N ILE A 195 -13.07 10.03 -6.03
CA ILE A 195 -12.70 9.15 -4.93
C ILE A 195 -13.37 9.61 -3.62
N ARG A 196 -13.34 10.91 -3.30
CA ARG A 196 -13.98 11.46 -2.08
C ARG A 196 -15.50 11.27 -2.10
N GLU A 197 -16.15 11.48 -3.22
CA GLU A 197 -17.59 11.28 -3.40
C GLU A 197 -17.96 9.79 -3.18
N ARG A 198 -17.19 8.86 -3.77
CA ARG A 198 -17.43 7.43 -3.61
C ARG A 198 -17.12 6.96 -2.18
N ALA A 199 -16.03 7.42 -1.58
CA ALA A 199 -15.71 7.11 -0.19
C ALA A 199 -16.83 7.56 0.76
N ASN A 200 -17.34 8.77 0.60
CA ASN A 200 -18.44 9.28 1.41
C ASN A 200 -19.76 8.50 1.17
N ALA A 201 -20.05 8.15 -0.07
CA ALA A 201 -21.23 7.34 -0.41
C ALA A 201 -21.15 5.92 0.20
N PHE A 202 -19.96 5.31 0.21
CA PHE A 202 -19.74 3.96 0.73
C PHE A 202 -19.73 3.92 2.26
N TYR A 203 -19.04 4.87 2.90
CA TYR A 203 -18.62 4.74 4.30
C TYR A 203 -19.20 5.83 5.22
N GLY A 204 -19.70 6.92 4.67
CA GLY A 204 -20.18 8.05 5.49
C GLY A 204 -21.28 7.71 6.48
N ARG A 205 -22.05 6.63 6.24
CA ARG A 205 -23.14 6.17 7.11
C ARG A 205 -22.81 4.95 7.96
N ASP A 206 -21.62 4.36 7.80
CA ASP A 206 -21.24 3.13 8.50
C ASP A 206 -21.13 3.36 10.01
N ARG A 207 -21.49 2.33 10.77
CA ARG A 207 -21.58 2.33 12.24
C ARG A 207 -21.18 0.96 12.77
N ASN A 208 -20.61 0.93 13.98
CA ASN A 208 -20.35 -0.29 14.74
C ASN A 208 -19.59 -1.34 13.91
N CYS A 209 -18.45 -0.95 13.31
CA CYS A 209 -17.64 -1.90 12.56
C CYS A 209 -17.31 -3.13 13.43
N PRO A 210 -17.51 -4.36 12.91
CA PRO A 210 -17.36 -5.59 13.71
C PRO A 210 -15.88 -5.96 13.90
N LEU A 211 -15.10 -5.09 14.54
CA LEU A 211 -13.66 -5.25 14.77
C LEU A 211 -13.32 -6.56 15.51
N ALA A 212 -14.26 -7.12 16.27
CA ALA A 212 -14.08 -8.39 16.96
C ALA A 212 -14.00 -9.62 16.00
N TYR A 213 -14.37 -9.46 14.73
CA TYR A 213 -14.22 -10.49 13.70
C TYR A 213 -12.88 -10.41 12.97
N GLU A 214 -12.06 -9.42 13.30
CA GLU A 214 -10.73 -9.27 12.72
C GLU A 214 -9.64 -9.79 13.67
N PRO A 215 -8.60 -10.44 13.12
CA PRO A 215 -8.43 -10.71 11.70
C PRO A 215 -9.19 -11.94 11.23
N SER A 216 -9.50 -12.00 9.94
CA SER A 216 -9.66 -13.27 9.24
C SER A 216 -8.30 -13.95 9.08
N GLY A 217 -8.28 -15.28 8.85
CA GLY A 217 -7.05 -16.09 8.93
C GLY A 217 -5.92 -15.71 7.99
N GLU A 218 -6.20 -14.98 6.90
CA GLU A 218 -5.25 -14.62 5.85
C GLU A 218 -5.20 -13.09 5.59
N ASP A 219 -5.73 -12.29 6.50
CA ASP A 219 -5.75 -10.83 6.35
C ASP A 219 -4.35 -10.23 6.42
N PHE A 220 -4.03 -9.31 5.51
CA PHE A 220 -2.89 -8.39 5.63
C PHE A 220 -3.32 -6.92 5.75
N LEU A 221 -4.62 -6.66 5.69
CA LEU A 221 -5.26 -5.38 5.94
C LEU A 221 -6.41 -5.56 6.94
N SER A 222 -6.65 -4.54 7.77
CA SER A 222 -7.84 -4.49 8.62
C SER A 222 -8.96 -3.75 7.89
N PRO A 223 -10.09 -4.37 7.54
CA PRO A 223 -11.22 -3.70 6.91
C PRO A 223 -11.70 -2.47 7.70
N CYS A 224 -11.89 -2.61 9.01
CA CYS A 224 -12.35 -1.51 9.85
C CYS A 224 -11.33 -0.36 9.93
N LEU A 225 -10.04 -0.67 10.14
CA LEU A 225 -9.03 0.39 10.24
C LEU A 225 -8.76 1.06 8.89
N ALA A 226 -8.77 0.31 7.78
CA ALA A 226 -8.60 0.89 6.44
C ALA A 226 -9.72 1.86 6.09
N GLU A 227 -10.96 1.53 6.46
CA GLU A 227 -12.11 2.42 6.29
C GLU A 227 -11.95 3.70 7.12
N ALA A 228 -11.57 3.58 8.39
CA ALA A 228 -11.32 4.74 9.25
C ALA A 228 -10.13 5.58 8.76
N ASP A 229 -9.05 4.94 8.29
CA ASP A 229 -7.88 5.63 7.75
C ASP A 229 -8.17 6.32 6.41
N LEU A 230 -9.07 5.78 5.58
CA LEU A 230 -9.60 6.49 4.41
C LEU A 230 -10.45 7.70 4.84
N MET A 231 -11.41 7.50 5.75
CA MET A 231 -12.37 8.55 6.12
C MET A 231 -11.71 9.77 6.78
N ARG A 232 -10.55 9.61 7.46
CA ARG A 232 -9.78 10.78 7.95
C ARG A 232 -9.24 11.67 6.83
N ARG A 233 -9.03 11.11 5.60
CA ARG A 233 -8.61 11.87 4.42
C ARG A 233 -9.77 12.57 3.72
N VAL A 234 -10.99 12.15 4.02
CA VAL A 234 -12.22 12.62 3.36
C VAL A 234 -12.94 13.66 4.20
N LEU A 235 -13.02 13.44 5.50
CA LEU A 235 -13.77 14.29 6.44
C LEU A 235 -12.88 15.33 7.12
N PRO A 236 -13.40 16.55 7.40
CA PRO A 236 -12.75 17.48 8.33
C PRO A 236 -12.56 16.85 9.71
N LYS A 237 -11.47 17.18 10.43
CA LYS A 237 -11.09 16.55 11.72
C LYS A 237 -12.23 16.43 12.72
N SER A 238 -13.03 17.49 12.88
CA SER A 238 -14.17 17.48 13.84
C SER A 238 -15.30 16.56 13.41
N GLU A 239 -15.52 16.41 12.11
CA GLU A 239 -16.52 15.49 11.55
C GLU A 239 -16.02 14.06 11.63
N PHE A 240 -14.76 13.84 11.30
CA PHE A 240 -14.11 12.55 11.44
C PHE A 240 -14.17 12.03 12.88
N ALA A 241 -13.87 12.88 13.87
CA ALA A 241 -13.95 12.49 15.28
C ALA A 241 -15.35 12.01 15.68
N ARG A 242 -16.42 12.71 15.23
CA ARG A 242 -17.81 12.32 15.49
C ARG A 242 -18.21 11.05 14.74
N TRP A 243 -17.78 10.91 13.49
CA TRP A 243 -18.02 9.72 12.68
C TRP A 243 -17.33 8.50 13.30
N LEU A 244 -16.05 8.62 13.65
CA LEU A 244 -15.25 7.55 14.25
C LEU A 244 -15.85 7.03 15.57
N THR A 245 -16.42 7.90 16.40
CA THR A 245 -17.10 7.49 17.65
C THR A 245 -18.27 6.55 17.39
N LYS A 246 -18.98 6.74 16.28
CA LYS A 246 -20.13 5.89 15.91
C LYS A 246 -19.68 4.65 15.13
N PHE A 247 -18.62 4.78 14.36
CA PHE A 247 -18.09 3.72 13.53
C PHE A 247 -17.34 2.67 14.34
N MET A 248 -16.43 3.11 15.22
CA MET A 248 -15.63 2.25 16.10
C MET A 248 -15.73 2.72 17.57
N PRO A 249 -16.79 2.36 18.27
CA PRO A 249 -16.97 2.76 19.68
C PRO A 249 -15.95 2.10 20.61
N SER A 250 -15.38 0.96 20.20
CA SER A 250 -14.26 0.28 20.88
C SER A 250 -13.14 0.01 19.88
N MET A 251 -11.90 0.21 20.30
CA MET A 251 -10.69 0.05 19.46
C MET A 251 -9.64 -0.80 20.17
N THR A 252 -10.06 -1.86 20.83
CA THR A 252 -9.14 -2.79 21.49
C THR A 252 -8.63 -3.76 20.43
N LEU A 253 -7.31 -3.69 20.16
CA LEU A 253 -6.61 -4.54 19.19
C LEU A 253 -5.32 -5.06 19.82
N THR A 254 -5.03 -6.32 19.57
CA THR A 254 -3.74 -6.96 19.88
C THR A 254 -3.04 -7.35 18.58
N PRO A 255 -1.70 -7.35 18.53
CA PRO A 255 -0.96 -7.86 17.38
C PRO A 255 -1.36 -9.29 17.05
N ALA A 256 -1.49 -9.58 15.76
CA ALA A 256 -1.70 -10.93 15.27
C ALA A 256 -0.43 -11.77 15.47
N VAL A 257 -0.60 -13.06 15.67
CA VAL A 257 0.50 -14.03 15.86
C VAL A 257 0.56 -14.92 14.61
N VAL A 258 1.74 -14.96 13.96
CA VAL A 258 2.03 -15.87 12.86
C VAL A 258 2.56 -17.17 13.46
N THR A 259 1.89 -18.27 13.18
CA THR A 259 2.28 -19.60 13.71
C THR A 259 3.22 -20.35 12.77
N ASP A 260 3.19 -20.03 11.47
CA ASP A 260 4.09 -20.57 10.46
C ASP A 260 4.45 -19.47 9.43
N PRO A 261 5.62 -18.84 9.55
CA PRO A 261 6.06 -17.80 8.62
C PRO A 261 6.47 -18.33 7.24
N SER A 262 6.59 -19.64 7.06
CA SER A 262 6.86 -20.27 5.76
C SER A 262 5.59 -20.53 4.94
N ASP A 263 4.41 -20.47 5.57
CA ASP A 263 3.13 -20.50 4.86
C ASP A 263 2.84 -19.12 4.26
N PRO A 264 2.69 -19.00 2.92
CA PRO A 264 2.52 -17.72 2.25
C PRO A 264 1.26 -16.97 2.65
N LYS A 265 0.23 -17.68 3.14
CA LYS A 265 -1.02 -17.07 3.58
C LYS A 265 -0.98 -16.69 5.06
N LEU A 266 -0.39 -17.51 5.91
CA LEU A 266 -0.23 -17.15 7.33
C LEU A 266 0.76 -16.00 7.52
N ALA A 267 1.80 -15.88 6.68
CA ALA A 267 2.72 -14.73 6.66
C ALA A 267 2.01 -13.38 6.38
N HIS A 268 0.79 -13.39 5.82
CA HIS A 268 -0.04 -12.20 5.67
C HIS A 268 -0.30 -11.48 7.00
N LEU A 269 -0.40 -12.20 8.11
CA LEU A 269 -0.65 -11.62 9.43
C LEU A 269 0.51 -10.74 9.93
N ASP A 270 1.75 -10.95 9.46
CA ASP A 270 2.85 -10.00 9.72
C ASP A 270 2.62 -8.67 8.98
N GLY A 271 2.15 -8.73 7.74
CA GLY A 271 1.72 -7.56 6.99
C GLY A 271 0.53 -6.86 7.63
N LEU A 272 -0.39 -7.62 8.22
CA LEU A 272 -1.50 -7.06 8.99
C LEU A 272 -1.01 -6.24 10.19
N ASN A 273 0.01 -6.71 10.90
CA ASN A 273 0.61 -5.95 11.99
C ASN A 273 1.19 -4.63 11.49
N LEU A 274 1.92 -4.64 10.37
CA LEU A 274 2.46 -3.42 9.76
C LEU A 274 1.34 -2.47 9.31
N SER A 275 0.31 -3.00 8.63
CA SER A 275 -0.78 -2.19 8.10
C SER A 275 -1.67 -1.60 9.21
N ARG A 276 -1.98 -2.36 10.25
CA ARG A 276 -2.66 -1.85 11.43
C ARG A 276 -1.88 -0.72 12.10
N ALA A 277 -0.55 -0.84 12.18
CA ALA A 277 0.29 0.19 12.78
C ALA A 277 0.15 1.54 12.06
N TRP A 278 0.31 1.60 10.72
CA TRP A 278 0.17 2.87 10.01
C TRP A 278 -1.27 3.38 9.96
N MET A 279 -2.28 2.50 9.90
CA MET A 279 -3.68 2.90 9.92
C MET A 279 -4.04 3.53 11.26
N LEU A 280 -3.61 2.95 12.39
CA LEU A 280 -3.82 3.51 13.72
C LEU A 280 -3.12 4.86 13.89
N GLU A 281 -1.89 5.02 13.39
CA GLU A 281 -1.19 6.31 13.37
C GLU A 281 -1.91 7.34 12.49
N GLY A 282 -2.38 6.90 11.32
CA GLY A 282 -3.18 7.72 10.41
C GLY A 282 -4.48 8.20 11.07
N ILE A 283 -5.25 7.30 11.67
CA ILE A 283 -6.48 7.62 12.40
C ILE A 283 -6.20 8.64 13.51
N ALA A 284 -5.13 8.43 14.31
CA ALA A 284 -4.73 9.35 15.36
C ALA A 284 -4.44 10.75 14.80
N SER A 285 -3.76 10.86 13.66
CA SER A 285 -3.42 12.14 12.99
C SER A 285 -4.66 12.90 12.48
N GLY A 286 -5.73 12.18 12.16
CA GLY A 286 -7.01 12.73 11.71
C GLY A 286 -7.87 13.31 12.84
N LEU A 287 -7.56 12.97 14.09
CA LEU A 287 -8.30 13.48 15.25
C LEU A 287 -7.78 14.87 15.69
N PRO A 288 -8.60 15.66 16.42
CA PRO A 288 -8.10 16.82 17.15
C PRO A 288 -6.97 16.42 18.10
N ALA A 289 -5.96 17.29 18.27
CA ALA A 289 -4.76 16.98 19.05
C ALA A 289 -5.02 16.63 20.52
N ASN A 290 -6.11 17.15 21.09
CA ASN A 290 -6.55 16.90 22.47
C ASN A 290 -7.57 15.77 22.60
N ASP A 291 -7.86 15.03 21.52
CA ASP A 291 -8.77 13.89 21.57
C ASP A 291 -8.17 12.76 22.45
N PRO A 292 -8.88 12.27 23.47
CA PRO A 292 -8.35 11.28 24.41
C PRO A 292 -7.95 9.96 23.75
N ARG A 293 -8.52 9.62 22.59
CA ARG A 293 -8.21 8.40 21.84
C ARG A 293 -6.81 8.39 21.23
N VAL A 294 -6.22 9.56 20.95
CA VAL A 294 -4.91 9.68 20.29
C VAL A 294 -3.83 8.87 21.01
N LYS A 295 -3.76 8.98 22.34
CA LYS A 295 -2.76 8.25 23.15
C LYS A 295 -2.90 6.74 23.00
N THR A 296 -4.13 6.23 23.08
CA THR A 296 -4.43 4.79 22.97
C THR A 296 -4.13 4.26 21.57
N LEU A 297 -4.51 5.02 20.52
CA LEU A 297 -4.25 4.66 19.13
C LEU A 297 -2.74 4.58 18.84
N LEU A 298 -1.95 5.56 19.30
CA LEU A 298 -0.51 5.56 19.12
C LEU A 298 0.19 4.44 19.91
N ALA A 299 -0.32 4.08 21.10
CA ALA A 299 0.21 2.94 21.85
C ALA A 299 -0.08 1.61 21.13
N ALA A 300 -1.29 1.43 20.61
CA ALA A 300 -1.65 0.26 19.82
C ALA A 300 -0.84 0.21 18.51
N SER A 301 -0.67 1.35 17.80
CA SER A 301 0.20 1.45 16.62
C SER A 301 1.60 0.94 16.91
N ARG A 302 2.21 1.39 18.01
CA ARG A 302 3.55 0.95 18.42
C ARG A 302 3.62 -0.56 18.65
N ALA A 303 2.66 -1.14 19.36
CA ALA A 303 2.65 -2.57 19.64
C ALA A 303 2.58 -3.41 18.35
N HIS A 304 1.74 -2.99 17.39
CA HIS A 304 1.63 -3.63 16.09
C HIS A 304 2.89 -3.43 15.23
N ALA A 305 3.48 -2.22 15.23
CA ALA A 305 4.73 -1.93 14.54
C ALA A 305 5.88 -2.81 15.05
N ASP A 306 6.04 -2.92 16.38
CA ASP A 306 7.09 -3.74 17.00
C ASP A 306 6.93 -5.22 16.64
N ALA A 307 5.69 -5.73 16.55
CA ALA A 307 5.42 -7.09 16.10
C ALA A 307 5.75 -7.30 14.62
N GLY A 308 5.20 -6.46 13.72
CA GLY A 308 5.37 -6.62 12.28
C GLY A 308 6.80 -6.38 11.80
N LEU A 309 7.52 -5.38 12.37
CA LEU A 309 8.90 -5.09 11.95
C LEU A 309 9.89 -6.20 12.28
N LYS A 310 9.62 -7.02 13.30
CA LYS A 310 10.44 -8.20 13.63
C LYS A 310 10.41 -9.26 12.53
N ALA A 311 9.32 -9.38 11.81
CA ALA A 311 9.14 -10.35 10.75
C ALA A 311 9.82 -9.95 9.41
N VAL A 312 10.29 -8.70 9.28
CA VAL A 312 10.91 -8.22 8.05
C VAL A 312 12.39 -8.63 8.02
N THR A 313 12.66 -9.94 7.93
CA THR A 313 14.02 -10.51 7.98
C THR A 313 14.53 -10.96 6.61
N GLY A 314 13.64 -11.43 5.74
CA GLY A 314 14.00 -12.08 4.47
C GLY A 314 14.39 -13.56 4.60
N GLU A 315 14.20 -14.18 5.77
CA GLU A 315 14.47 -15.61 6.00
C GLU A 315 13.54 -16.51 5.16
N HIS A 316 12.28 -16.07 5.00
CA HIS A 316 11.27 -16.74 4.18
C HIS A 316 10.88 -15.85 3.01
N TYR A 317 10.93 -16.39 1.79
CA TYR A 317 10.56 -15.65 0.57
C TYR A 317 9.08 -15.26 0.56
N GLU A 318 8.23 -16.07 1.18
CA GLU A 318 6.78 -15.92 1.29
C GLU A 318 6.38 -14.54 1.89
N GLY A 319 7.11 -14.06 2.88
CA GLY A 319 6.98 -12.71 3.44
C GLY A 319 8.02 -11.74 2.88
N GLY A 320 9.25 -12.21 2.65
CA GLY A 320 10.40 -11.37 2.29
C GLY A 320 10.23 -10.55 1.02
N HIS A 321 9.45 -11.04 0.03
CA HIS A 321 9.27 -10.36 -1.24
C HIS A 321 8.32 -9.13 -1.16
N TRP A 322 7.57 -8.93 -0.06
CA TRP A 322 6.60 -7.84 0.03
C TRP A 322 6.57 -7.11 1.38
N LEU A 323 6.91 -7.75 2.50
CA LEU A 323 6.89 -7.13 3.83
C LEU A 323 7.80 -5.89 3.92
N GLY A 324 8.91 -5.88 3.18
CA GLY A 324 9.80 -4.71 3.08
C GLY A 324 9.08 -3.45 2.62
N SER A 325 8.14 -3.56 1.66
CA SER A 325 7.34 -2.43 1.18
C SER A 325 6.39 -1.92 2.25
N PHE A 326 5.73 -2.81 2.98
CA PHE A 326 4.84 -2.43 4.09
C PHE A 326 5.62 -1.78 5.23
N ALA A 327 6.78 -2.33 5.59
CA ALA A 327 7.66 -1.73 6.58
C ALA A 327 8.12 -0.33 6.15
N THR A 328 8.53 -0.17 4.88
CA THR A 328 8.92 1.13 4.33
C THR A 328 7.76 2.14 4.38
N TYR A 329 6.54 1.72 4.02
CA TYR A 329 5.35 2.58 4.09
C TYR A 329 5.11 3.09 5.52
N LEU A 330 5.21 2.19 6.51
CA LEU A 330 5.06 2.50 7.92
C LEU A 330 6.14 3.47 8.41
N VAL A 331 7.43 3.08 8.33
CA VAL A 331 8.53 3.85 8.94
C VAL A 331 8.81 5.18 8.26
N THR A 332 8.46 5.31 6.97
CA THR A 332 8.56 6.58 6.24
C THR A 332 7.30 7.42 6.34
N ARG A 333 6.27 6.95 7.05
CA ARG A 333 4.99 7.63 7.29
C ARG A 333 4.32 8.13 6.01
N ARG A 334 4.40 7.34 4.93
CA ARG A 334 3.89 7.77 3.61
C ARG A 334 2.41 8.15 3.67
N GLY A 335 1.60 7.41 4.41
CA GLY A 335 0.17 7.67 4.55
C GLY A 335 -0.22 8.73 5.59
N ALA A 336 0.73 9.21 6.42
CA ALA A 336 0.44 10.18 7.49
C ALA A 336 0.81 11.63 7.11
N ALA A 337 1.67 11.80 6.11
CA ALA A 337 2.21 13.09 5.68
C ALA A 337 1.25 13.80 4.71
N GLN A 338 0.17 14.39 5.23
CA GLN A 338 -0.62 15.41 4.49
C GLN A 338 -1.16 16.46 5.45
#